data_ff95605dd52970a881816ad87c21f688
#
_entry.id   ff95605dd52970a881816ad87c21f688
#
_cell.length_a   1.000
_cell.length_b   1.000
_cell.length_c   1.000
_cell.angle_alpha   90.00
_cell.angle_beta   90.00
_cell.angle_gamma   90.00
#
_symmetry.space_group_name_H-M   'P 1'
#
loop_
_entity.id
_entity.type
_entity.pdbx_description
1 polymer ?
#
loop_
_entity_poly.entity_id
_entity_poly.type
_entity_poly.pdbx_seq_one_letter_code
_entity_poly.pdbx_strand_id
1 'polypeptide(L)'
;MEYRSDLEIAQSCTMQPICDIARTVGIDDADIEPYGRYKAKVALSVLGQPPRGKGKLILVTAITPTPAGEGKTTTTIGLADALRRIGKDAAVALREPSLGPVFGRKGGATGGGYAQVVPMEDIDLHFTGDFHAIGAANTLLAAMLDNHIQQGNALGIDPRRITWRRCVDMNDRQLRCIVDGLGGRANGVPREDGFDITVASEIMAVLCLAESMANLKARLGRILVGYTYDGRPVTARDLKAVGAMAALLRDALKPNLVQTLEGTPAFVHGGPFANIAHGCNSVLATRMAMHRCDYAVTEAGFGADLGAEKFLDIKCRLAGLRPDAAVVVATVRALKMHGGLALNELGTEDLDALRRGVPNLLHHVRCIRDTFGLPCVVAINRFPTDTDREIALLTELCGELGVRVVLSTVWADGGRGGEALAREVVRLCESENHFRFAYELDAPVEEKIGAVVRRVYGGAGAEILPTAHKQIRELEALGFGGLPVCIAKTQASLSDDPALLGAPTGFTVTVRSVTVSAGAGFLVALTGNVLTMPGLPRVPAAENIDVDDDGRITGLF
;
A
#
# COMPACT_ATOMS: atom_id res chain seq x y z
N MET A 1 30.63 17.28 1.55
CA MET A 1 30.53 16.07 0.72
C MET A 1 29.27 16.22 -0.12
N GLU A 2 29.40 16.15 -1.41
CA GLU A 2 28.25 16.12 -2.30
C GLU A 2 27.61 14.74 -2.14
N TYR A 3 26.35 14.68 -1.68
CA TYR A 3 25.65 13.43 -1.54
C TYR A 3 25.20 12.98 -2.93
N ARG A 4 25.49 11.73 -3.29
CA ARG A 4 24.96 11.13 -4.52
C ARG A 4 23.44 11.03 -4.43
N SER A 5 22.75 11.23 -5.55
CA SER A 5 21.32 11.00 -5.65
C SER A 5 20.98 9.51 -5.47
N ASP A 6 19.73 9.21 -5.13
CA ASP A 6 19.26 7.84 -5.00
C ASP A 6 19.44 7.05 -6.29
N LEU A 7 19.19 7.70 -7.44
CA LEU A 7 19.40 7.12 -8.77
C LEU A 7 20.89 6.82 -9.04
N GLU A 8 21.82 7.74 -8.72
CA GLU A 8 23.26 7.52 -8.90
C GLU A 8 23.78 6.37 -8.03
N ILE A 9 23.25 6.22 -6.81
CA ILE A 9 23.58 5.11 -5.93
C ILE A 9 23.08 3.80 -6.56
N ALA A 10 21.82 3.74 -7.01
CA ALA A 10 21.25 2.57 -7.66
C ALA A 10 22.01 2.16 -8.92
N GLN A 11 22.33 3.12 -9.81
CA GLN A 11 23.07 2.89 -11.05
C GLN A 11 24.53 2.47 -10.81
N SER A 12 25.13 2.83 -9.67
CA SER A 12 26.49 2.39 -9.30
C SER A 12 26.54 0.97 -8.72
N CYS A 13 25.40 0.35 -8.47
CA CYS A 13 25.32 -0.98 -7.86
C CYS A 13 25.76 -2.09 -8.83
N THR A 14 26.61 -2.98 -8.36
CA THR A 14 26.92 -4.23 -9.08
C THR A 14 25.92 -5.31 -8.67
N MET A 15 24.83 -5.42 -9.45
CA MET A 15 23.77 -6.38 -9.20
C MET A 15 24.20 -7.83 -9.47
N GLN A 16 23.74 -8.77 -8.66
CA GLN A 16 23.87 -10.19 -8.88
C GLN A 16 22.82 -10.67 -9.91
N PRO A 17 23.10 -11.73 -10.71
CA PRO A 17 22.07 -12.36 -11.52
C PRO A 17 20.88 -12.82 -10.68
N ILE A 18 19.67 -12.65 -11.20
CA ILE A 18 18.45 -12.95 -10.44
C ILE A 18 18.33 -14.44 -10.05
N CYS A 19 18.89 -15.34 -10.85
CA CYS A 19 18.94 -16.76 -10.53
C CYS A 19 19.77 -17.03 -9.26
N ASP A 20 20.86 -16.27 -9.05
CA ASP A 20 21.68 -16.41 -7.86
C ASP A 20 20.94 -15.91 -6.63
N ILE A 21 20.22 -14.78 -6.75
CA ILE A 21 19.34 -14.25 -5.68
C ILE A 21 18.24 -15.28 -5.34
N ALA A 22 17.58 -15.88 -6.34
CA ALA A 22 16.55 -16.90 -6.13
C ALA A 22 17.08 -18.10 -5.33
N ARG A 23 18.27 -18.58 -5.66
CA ARG A 23 18.92 -19.70 -4.96
C ARG A 23 19.22 -19.37 -3.50
N THR A 24 19.48 -18.12 -3.13
CA THR A 24 19.73 -17.73 -1.72
C THR A 24 18.51 -18.01 -0.82
N VAL A 25 17.31 -18.01 -1.40
CA VAL A 25 16.06 -18.33 -0.70
C VAL A 25 15.50 -19.71 -1.11
N GLY A 26 16.33 -20.55 -1.76
CA GLY A 26 15.98 -21.92 -2.15
C GLY A 26 14.85 -21.98 -3.19
N ILE A 27 14.81 -21.03 -4.12
CA ILE A 27 13.96 -21.06 -5.30
C ILE A 27 14.84 -21.50 -6.46
N ASP A 28 14.46 -22.60 -7.10
CA ASP A 28 15.22 -23.18 -8.20
C ASP A 28 14.98 -22.42 -9.52
N ASP A 29 15.91 -22.54 -10.46
CA ASP A 29 15.82 -21.88 -11.78
C ASP A 29 14.56 -22.31 -12.55
N ALA A 30 14.05 -23.52 -12.32
CA ALA A 30 12.81 -24.01 -12.91
C ALA A 30 11.54 -23.32 -12.37
N ASP A 31 11.63 -22.69 -11.20
CA ASP A 31 10.51 -22.00 -10.54
C ASP A 31 10.51 -20.49 -10.79
N ILE A 32 11.41 -19.98 -11.63
CA ILE A 32 11.47 -18.56 -12.01
C ILE A 32 11.37 -18.39 -13.51
N GLU A 33 10.79 -17.26 -13.92
CA GLU A 33 10.77 -16.78 -15.30
C GLU A 33 11.56 -15.47 -15.36
N PRO A 34 12.82 -15.46 -15.85
CA PRO A 34 13.63 -14.25 -15.92
C PRO A 34 13.06 -13.22 -16.88
N TYR A 35 12.99 -11.99 -16.41
CA TYR A 35 12.71 -10.77 -17.21
C TYR A 35 14.00 -9.97 -17.34
N GLY A 36 14.90 -10.42 -18.19
CA GLY A 36 16.28 -9.97 -18.27
C GLY A 36 17.15 -10.59 -17.16
N ARG A 37 18.27 -9.92 -16.83
CA ARG A 37 19.30 -10.49 -15.96
C ARG A 37 19.00 -10.34 -14.46
N TYR A 38 18.23 -9.32 -14.07
CA TYR A 38 18.16 -8.82 -12.70
C TYR A 38 16.74 -8.87 -12.08
N LYS A 39 15.75 -9.32 -12.83
CA LYS A 39 14.35 -9.50 -12.38
C LYS A 39 13.78 -10.82 -12.87
N ALA A 40 12.84 -11.38 -12.11
CA ALA A 40 12.12 -12.60 -12.51
C ALA A 40 10.71 -12.61 -11.92
N LYS A 41 9.81 -13.34 -12.57
CA LYS A 41 8.56 -13.80 -11.98
C LYS A 41 8.81 -15.13 -11.24
N VAL A 42 8.17 -15.28 -10.07
CA VAL A 42 8.26 -16.52 -9.27
C VAL A 42 6.99 -17.34 -9.44
N ALA A 43 7.14 -18.61 -9.79
CA ALA A 43 6.03 -19.52 -9.98
C ALA A 43 5.26 -19.76 -8.66
N LEU A 44 3.93 -19.84 -8.73
CA LEU A 44 3.09 -20.07 -7.54
C LEU A 44 3.26 -21.50 -6.97
N SER A 45 3.78 -22.43 -7.76
CA SER A 45 4.17 -23.78 -7.33
C SER A 45 5.10 -23.80 -6.12
N VAL A 46 5.94 -22.77 -5.97
CA VAL A 46 6.85 -22.59 -4.82
C VAL A 46 6.11 -22.60 -3.48
N LEU A 47 4.89 -22.05 -3.43
CA LEU A 47 4.05 -22.07 -2.22
C LEU A 47 3.50 -23.47 -1.87
N GLY A 48 3.52 -24.41 -2.81
CA GLY A 48 3.16 -25.82 -2.60
C GLY A 48 4.34 -26.70 -2.14
N GLN A 49 5.55 -26.19 -2.18
CA GLN A 49 6.75 -26.88 -1.69
C GLN A 49 6.81 -26.81 -0.15
N PRO A 50 7.62 -27.63 0.52
CA PRO A 50 7.83 -27.50 1.97
C PRO A 50 8.36 -26.10 2.33
N PRO A 51 7.87 -25.48 3.42
CA PRO A 51 8.39 -24.19 3.89
C PRO A 51 9.87 -24.35 4.29
N ARG A 52 10.69 -23.34 3.93
CA ARG A 52 12.11 -23.35 4.25
C ARG A 52 12.41 -22.62 5.57
N GLY A 53 11.67 -21.54 5.85
CA GLY A 53 11.92 -20.65 6.99
C GLY A 53 10.85 -20.75 8.08
N LYS A 54 11.08 -20.00 9.15
CA LYS A 54 10.13 -19.86 10.28
C LYS A 54 8.91 -18.99 9.94
N GLY A 55 9.02 -18.19 8.87
CA GLY A 55 7.94 -17.35 8.36
C GLY A 55 7.49 -16.24 9.31
N LYS A 56 8.38 -15.68 10.13
CA LYS A 56 8.09 -14.55 11.01
C LYS A 56 7.76 -13.31 10.19
N LEU A 57 6.57 -12.73 10.39
CA LEU A 57 6.09 -11.58 9.65
C LEU A 57 6.27 -10.29 10.44
N ILE A 58 7.04 -9.36 9.88
CA ILE A 58 7.35 -8.06 10.47
C ILE A 58 6.67 -6.97 9.65
N LEU A 59 5.79 -6.19 10.30
CA LEU A 59 5.13 -5.03 9.69
C LEU A 59 5.90 -3.75 9.97
N VAL A 60 6.34 -3.05 8.95
CA VAL A 60 6.86 -1.68 9.06
C VAL A 60 5.76 -0.69 8.70
N THR A 61 5.47 0.19 9.63
CA THR A 61 4.52 1.30 9.49
C THR A 61 5.17 2.60 9.94
N ALA A 62 4.42 3.69 9.97
CA ALA A 62 4.97 5.00 10.36
C ALA A 62 3.94 5.84 11.13
N ILE A 63 4.39 6.98 11.60
CA ILE A 63 3.55 8.10 12.05
C ILE A 63 2.72 8.66 10.90
N THR A 64 1.80 9.58 11.19
CA THR A 64 1.05 10.33 10.17
C THR A 64 2.03 11.02 9.21
N PRO A 65 1.93 10.79 7.88
CA PRO A 65 2.90 11.31 6.92
C PRO A 65 2.89 12.82 6.81
N THR A 66 4.08 13.38 6.58
CA THR A 66 4.31 14.80 6.38
C THR A 66 5.08 15.04 5.07
N PRO A 67 5.08 16.27 4.53
CA PRO A 67 5.96 16.63 3.43
C PRO A 67 7.47 16.45 3.71
N ALA A 68 7.86 16.33 5.01
CA ALA A 68 9.24 16.07 5.41
C ALA A 68 9.68 14.61 5.15
N GLY A 69 8.71 13.69 5.00
CA GLY A 69 8.94 12.26 4.80
C GLY A 69 9.34 11.52 6.08
N GLU A 70 8.95 10.26 6.20
CA GLU A 70 9.23 9.39 7.36
C GLU A 70 10.30 8.33 7.06
N GLY A 71 10.54 8.01 5.78
CA GLY A 71 11.53 7.02 5.36
C GLY A 71 11.14 5.57 5.65
N LYS A 72 9.84 5.27 5.59
CA LYS A 72 9.31 3.94 5.88
C LYS A 72 9.87 2.85 4.97
N THR A 73 9.82 3.04 3.65
CA THR A 73 10.32 2.06 2.67
C THR A 73 11.82 1.85 2.83
N THR A 74 12.59 2.92 3.00
CA THR A 74 14.03 2.89 3.30
C THR A 74 14.31 2.08 4.56
N THR A 75 13.55 2.32 5.64
CA THR A 75 13.69 1.53 6.88
C THR A 75 13.31 0.06 6.68
N THR A 76 12.28 -0.23 5.87
CA THR A 76 11.84 -1.61 5.57
C THR A 76 12.93 -2.40 4.87
N ILE A 77 13.53 -1.81 3.84
CA ILE A 77 14.61 -2.42 3.06
C ILE A 77 15.87 -2.57 3.91
N GLY A 78 16.30 -1.47 4.57
CA GLY A 78 17.49 -1.50 5.43
C GLY A 78 17.36 -2.45 6.62
N LEU A 79 16.15 -2.68 7.16
CA LEU A 79 15.91 -3.70 8.18
C LEU A 79 16.10 -5.12 7.63
N ALA A 80 15.63 -5.40 6.41
CA ALA A 80 15.84 -6.71 5.79
C ALA A 80 17.32 -6.98 5.54
N ASP A 81 18.07 -5.98 5.03
CA ASP A 81 19.51 -6.07 4.86
C ASP A 81 20.22 -6.27 6.23
N ALA A 82 19.81 -5.51 7.25
CA ALA A 82 20.34 -5.63 8.60
C ALA A 82 20.10 -7.01 9.23
N LEU A 83 18.92 -7.61 9.02
CA LEU A 83 18.63 -8.97 9.47
C LEU A 83 19.61 -9.97 8.85
N ARG A 84 19.89 -9.87 7.55
CA ARG A 84 20.87 -10.73 6.89
C ARG A 84 22.29 -10.48 7.41
N ARG A 85 22.67 -9.24 7.67
CA ARG A 85 23.98 -8.90 8.25
C ARG A 85 24.20 -9.51 9.63
N ILE A 86 23.15 -9.62 10.45
CA ILE A 86 23.23 -10.31 11.76
C ILE A 86 23.03 -11.84 11.66
N GLY A 87 23.11 -12.40 10.44
CA GLY A 87 23.04 -13.83 10.19
C GLY A 87 21.66 -14.46 10.22
N LYS A 88 20.59 -13.65 10.01
CA LYS A 88 19.22 -14.15 9.87
C LYS A 88 18.85 -14.32 8.40
N ASP A 89 18.07 -15.35 8.09
CA ASP A 89 17.51 -15.53 6.75
C ASP A 89 16.28 -14.64 6.60
N ALA A 90 16.36 -13.63 5.73
CA ALA A 90 15.33 -12.61 5.58
C ALA A 90 15.10 -12.23 4.12
N ALA A 91 13.86 -11.87 3.81
CA ALA A 91 13.46 -11.23 2.56
C ALA A 91 12.50 -10.07 2.83
N VAL A 92 12.39 -9.16 1.88
CA VAL A 92 11.44 -8.04 1.94
C VAL A 92 10.31 -8.25 0.93
N ALA A 93 9.07 -7.85 1.30
CA ALA A 93 7.91 -7.85 0.42
C ALA A 93 7.36 -6.41 0.32
N LEU A 94 7.38 -5.84 -0.89
CA LEU A 94 7.10 -4.43 -1.16
C LEU A 94 5.98 -4.26 -2.18
N ARG A 95 5.44 -3.04 -2.22
CA ARG A 95 4.55 -2.61 -3.30
C ARG A 95 5.34 -2.22 -4.54
N GLU A 96 4.74 -2.46 -5.69
CA GLU A 96 5.19 -1.92 -6.97
C GLU A 96 4.74 -0.45 -7.10
N PRO A 97 5.59 0.47 -7.56
CA PRO A 97 5.22 1.87 -7.74
C PRO A 97 4.32 2.09 -8.96
N SER A 98 3.46 3.12 -8.87
CA SER A 98 2.60 3.56 -9.98
C SER A 98 3.25 4.73 -10.73
N LEU A 99 3.10 4.76 -12.04
CA LEU A 99 3.63 5.83 -12.90
C LEU A 99 3.10 7.22 -12.53
N GLY A 100 1.83 7.31 -12.12
CA GLY A 100 1.24 8.60 -11.74
C GLY A 100 2.02 9.33 -10.64
N PRO A 101 2.30 8.73 -9.48
CA PRO A 101 3.20 9.30 -8.47
C PRO A 101 4.63 9.55 -8.97
N VAL A 102 5.22 8.62 -9.73
CA VAL A 102 6.59 8.73 -10.25
C VAL A 102 6.75 9.97 -11.13
N PHE A 103 5.84 10.18 -12.08
CA PHE A 103 5.86 11.36 -12.96
C PHE A 103 5.20 12.60 -12.34
N GLY A 104 4.48 12.46 -11.25
CA GLY A 104 3.75 13.54 -10.59
C GLY A 104 4.56 14.26 -9.52
N ARG A 105 4.71 13.62 -8.38
CA ARG A 105 5.52 14.11 -7.26
C ARG A 105 6.61 13.10 -6.99
N LYS A 106 7.80 13.57 -6.67
CA LYS A 106 8.92 12.75 -6.23
C LYS A 106 8.48 11.71 -5.19
N GLY A 107 8.81 10.42 -5.42
CA GLY A 107 8.53 9.33 -4.49
C GLY A 107 8.29 8.00 -5.18
N GLY A 108 9.37 7.30 -5.59
CA GLY A 108 9.35 5.88 -5.95
C GLY A 108 9.13 5.01 -4.72
N ALA A 109 8.78 3.73 -4.93
CA ALA A 109 8.64 2.73 -3.88
C ALA A 109 9.91 1.89 -3.70
N THR A 110 11.05 2.35 -4.21
CA THR A 110 12.33 1.62 -4.25
C THR A 110 13.23 1.88 -3.06
N GLY A 111 12.84 2.73 -2.12
CA GLY A 111 13.66 3.14 -0.97
C GLY A 111 14.48 4.40 -1.25
N GLY A 112 15.61 4.58 -0.56
CA GLY A 112 16.50 5.72 -0.76
C GLY A 112 17.85 5.55 -0.05
N GLY A 113 18.84 6.34 -0.47
CA GLY A 113 20.22 6.23 0.00
C GLY A 113 20.79 4.83 -0.27
N TYR A 114 21.42 4.26 0.73
CA TYR A 114 22.00 2.91 0.64
C TYR A 114 21.02 1.79 1.05
N ALA A 115 19.73 2.09 1.22
CA ALA A 115 18.68 1.10 1.47
C ALA A 115 17.63 1.17 0.36
N GLN A 116 17.93 0.56 -0.78
CA GLN A 116 17.12 0.54 -1.99
C GLN A 116 16.98 -0.87 -2.56
N VAL A 117 15.89 -1.10 -3.33
CA VAL A 117 15.74 -2.24 -4.25
C VAL A 117 16.15 -1.83 -5.66
N VAL A 118 16.80 -2.76 -6.36
CA VAL A 118 17.34 -2.57 -7.72
C VAL A 118 16.93 -3.72 -8.65
N PRO A 119 16.79 -3.47 -9.96
CA PRO A 119 17.07 -2.23 -10.73
C PRO A 119 15.98 -1.16 -10.53
N MET A 120 16.37 0.04 -10.07
CA MET A 120 15.44 1.11 -9.69
C MET A 120 14.61 1.60 -10.88
N GLU A 121 15.24 1.90 -12.01
CA GLU A 121 14.56 2.45 -13.20
C GLU A 121 13.50 1.48 -13.74
N ASP A 122 13.83 0.18 -13.80
CA ASP A 122 12.89 -0.83 -14.27
C ASP A 122 11.68 -0.94 -13.33
N ILE A 123 11.91 -0.89 -12.01
CA ILE A 123 10.84 -0.98 -11.00
C ILE A 123 9.94 0.24 -11.07
N ASP A 124 10.51 1.44 -11.20
CA ASP A 124 9.76 2.71 -11.16
C ASP A 124 9.05 3.03 -12.50
N LEU A 125 9.43 2.41 -13.60
CA LEU A 125 8.86 2.67 -14.93
C LEU A 125 8.03 1.47 -15.43
N HIS A 126 8.60 0.63 -16.28
CA HIS A 126 7.95 -0.58 -16.81
C HIS A 126 8.60 -1.83 -16.25
N PHE A 127 8.11 -2.30 -15.11
CA PHE A 127 8.74 -3.38 -14.37
C PHE A 127 8.66 -4.72 -15.11
N THR A 128 7.51 -5.39 -15.02
CA THR A 128 7.25 -6.69 -15.68
C THR A 128 5.89 -6.71 -16.39
N GLY A 129 5.18 -5.57 -16.40
CA GLY A 129 3.91 -5.40 -17.09
C GLY A 129 2.67 -5.66 -16.23
N ASP A 130 2.80 -5.79 -14.91
CA ASP A 130 1.67 -6.08 -14.02
C ASP A 130 0.60 -4.99 -14.08
N PHE A 131 1.00 -3.72 -14.01
CA PHE A 131 0.07 -2.58 -14.07
C PHE A 131 -0.59 -2.48 -15.45
N HIS A 132 0.14 -2.77 -16.52
CA HIS A 132 -0.45 -2.85 -17.86
C HIS A 132 -1.51 -3.96 -17.93
N ALA A 133 -1.23 -5.15 -17.40
CA ALA A 133 -2.17 -6.27 -17.36
C ALA A 133 -3.43 -5.92 -16.54
N ILE A 134 -3.28 -5.24 -15.41
CA ILE A 134 -4.39 -4.75 -14.57
C ILE A 134 -5.24 -3.75 -15.35
N GLY A 135 -4.61 -2.75 -15.99
CA GLY A 135 -5.28 -1.76 -16.83
C GLY A 135 -6.02 -2.40 -18.00
N ALA A 136 -5.40 -3.36 -18.68
CA ALA A 136 -6.00 -4.10 -19.78
C ALA A 136 -7.22 -4.93 -19.32
N ALA A 137 -7.14 -5.62 -18.18
CA ALA A 137 -8.26 -6.38 -17.62
C ALA A 137 -9.43 -5.47 -17.19
N ASN A 138 -9.13 -4.31 -16.61
CA ASN A 138 -10.11 -3.30 -16.23
C ASN A 138 -10.85 -2.74 -17.46
N THR A 139 -10.08 -2.35 -18.49
CA THR A 139 -10.62 -1.78 -19.73
C THR A 139 -11.42 -2.81 -20.53
N LEU A 140 -10.98 -4.10 -20.52
CA LEU A 140 -11.74 -5.18 -21.13
C LEU A 140 -13.12 -5.32 -20.51
N LEU A 141 -13.22 -5.29 -19.17
CA LEU A 141 -14.51 -5.38 -18.48
C LEU A 141 -15.40 -4.19 -18.82
N ALA A 142 -14.88 -2.97 -18.88
CA ALA A 142 -15.61 -1.78 -19.31
C ALA A 142 -16.10 -1.90 -20.76
N ALA A 143 -15.23 -2.34 -21.68
CA ALA A 143 -15.59 -2.54 -23.08
C ALA A 143 -16.67 -3.63 -23.26
N MET A 144 -16.59 -4.73 -22.49
CA MET A 144 -17.63 -5.78 -22.54
C MET A 144 -18.97 -5.31 -21.97
N LEU A 145 -18.94 -4.47 -20.93
CA LEU A 145 -20.14 -3.85 -20.37
C LEU A 145 -20.85 -2.95 -21.41
N ASP A 146 -20.11 -2.02 -22.00
CA ASP A 146 -20.65 -1.09 -23.00
C ASP A 146 -21.11 -1.82 -24.29
N ASN A 147 -20.33 -2.83 -24.72
CA ASN A 147 -20.73 -3.68 -25.84
C ASN A 147 -22.03 -4.47 -25.55
N HIS A 148 -22.21 -4.98 -24.33
CA HIS A 148 -23.44 -5.67 -23.94
C HIS A 148 -24.66 -4.75 -24.06
N ILE A 149 -24.53 -3.50 -23.61
CA ILE A 149 -25.60 -2.49 -23.72
C ILE A 149 -25.86 -2.18 -25.18
N GLN A 150 -24.83 -1.97 -26.01
CA GLN A 150 -24.93 -1.66 -27.43
C GLN A 150 -25.60 -2.79 -28.25
N GLN A 151 -25.32 -4.05 -27.91
CA GLN A 151 -25.80 -5.23 -28.63
C GLN A 151 -27.16 -5.76 -28.13
N GLY A 152 -27.98 -4.90 -27.55
CA GLY A 152 -29.35 -5.21 -27.19
C GLY A 152 -29.63 -5.41 -25.71
N ASN A 153 -28.61 -5.25 -24.84
CA ASN A 153 -28.76 -5.18 -23.37
C ASN A 153 -29.66 -6.28 -22.77
N ALA A 154 -29.36 -7.53 -23.10
CA ALA A 154 -30.18 -8.69 -22.67
C ALA A 154 -30.29 -8.83 -21.13
N LEU A 155 -29.31 -8.30 -20.37
CA LEU A 155 -29.37 -8.26 -18.92
C LEU A 155 -30.23 -7.12 -18.35
N GLY A 156 -30.65 -6.16 -19.19
CA GLY A 156 -31.43 -4.99 -18.77
C GLY A 156 -30.66 -4.04 -17.87
N ILE A 157 -29.39 -3.80 -18.15
CA ILE A 157 -28.52 -2.89 -17.37
C ILE A 157 -29.01 -1.46 -17.56
N ASP A 158 -29.19 -0.71 -16.46
CA ASP A 158 -29.49 0.73 -16.53
C ASP A 158 -28.16 1.51 -16.70
N PRO A 159 -27.97 2.19 -17.86
CA PRO A 159 -26.73 2.95 -18.12
C PRO A 159 -26.45 4.07 -17.10
N ARG A 160 -27.47 4.52 -16.36
CA ARG A 160 -27.35 5.54 -15.31
C ARG A 160 -26.92 4.96 -13.96
N ARG A 161 -26.85 3.62 -13.84
CA ARG A 161 -26.52 2.91 -12.61
C ARG A 161 -25.30 2.01 -12.77
N ILE A 162 -24.43 2.34 -13.72
CA ILE A 162 -23.12 1.70 -13.89
C ILE A 162 -22.20 2.20 -12.79
N THR A 163 -21.51 1.26 -12.12
CA THR A 163 -20.56 1.52 -11.05
C THR A 163 -19.11 1.31 -11.48
N TRP A 164 -18.91 0.62 -12.62
CA TRP A 164 -17.59 0.31 -13.16
C TRP A 164 -17.02 1.47 -13.94
N ARG A 165 -15.76 1.84 -13.64
CA ARG A 165 -15.02 2.87 -14.34
C ARG A 165 -13.82 2.28 -15.09
N ARG A 166 -13.32 2.99 -16.07
CA ARG A 166 -12.05 2.70 -16.73
C ARG A 166 -10.88 3.03 -15.80
N CYS A 167 -9.65 2.63 -16.16
CA CYS A 167 -8.47 3.09 -15.45
C CYS A 167 -7.29 3.37 -16.40
N VAL A 168 -6.37 4.19 -15.92
CA VAL A 168 -5.09 4.49 -16.55
C VAL A 168 -4.06 4.75 -15.45
N ASP A 169 -2.82 4.30 -15.65
CA ASP A 169 -1.77 4.49 -14.65
C ASP A 169 -1.03 5.80 -14.85
N MET A 170 -1.76 6.90 -14.72
CA MET A 170 -1.24 8.26 -14.81
C MET A 170 -2.11 9.21 -13.97
N ASN A 171 -1.51 10.29 -13.45
CA ASN A 171 -2.24 11.36 -12.78
C ASN A 171 -2.88 12.29 -13.82
N ASP A 172 -4.15 12.08 -14.16
CA ASP A 172 -4.86 12.88 -15.14
C ASP A 172 -6.23 13.35 -14.63
N ARG A 173 -6.26 14.57 -14.07
CA ARG A 173 -7.51 15.16 -13.56
C ARG A 173 -8.58 15.40 -14.62
N GLN A 174 -8.21 15.47 -15.90
CA GLN A 174 -9.12 15.70 -17.00
C GLN A 174 -10.06 14.51 -17.22
N LEU A 175 -9.63 13.30 -16.82
CA LEU A 175 -10.38 12.07 -17.00
C LEU A 175 -11.31 11.71 -15.83
N ARG A 176 -11.44 12.55 -14.80
CA ARG A 176 -12.28 12.25 -13.63
C ARG A 176 -13.76 12.05 -13.96
N CYS A 177 -14.26 12.86 -14.87
CA CYS A 177 -15.64 12.80 -15.35
C CYS A 177 -15.63 13.08 -16.84
N ILE A 178 -16.13 12.14 -17.63
CA ILE A 178 -16.21 12.21 -19.10
C ILE A 178 -17.60 11.77 -19.54
N VAL A 179 -17.92 12.04 -20.79
CA VAL A 179 -19.03 11.41 -21.50
C VAL A 179 -18.44 10.55 -22.60
N ASP A 180 -18.73 9.25 -22.59
CA ASP A 180 -18.31 8.32 -23.62
C ASP A 180 -19.48 7.97 -24.57
N GLY A 181 -19.22 7.15 -25.61
CA GLY A 181 -20.24 6.70 -26.57
C GLY A 181 -20.74 7.79 -27.52
N LEU A 182 -20.07 8.94 -27.63
CA LEU A 182 -20.44 10.03 -28.56
C LEU A 182 -20.17 9.66 -30.02
N GLY A 183 -20.79 10.37 -30.96
CA GLY A 183 -20.60 10.21 -32.42
C GLY A 183 -21.66 9.36 -33.12
N GLY A 184 -22.80 9.12 -32.46
CA GLY A 184 -23.95 8.46 -33.00
C GLY A 184 -24.05 6.97 -32.69
N ARG A 185 -25.16 6.35 -33.13
CA ARG A 185 -25.57 5.00 -32.74
C ARG A 185 -24.50 3.91 -32.98
N ALA A 186 -23.63 4.10 -33.96
CA ALA A 186 -22.58 3.13 -34.27
C ALA A 186 -21.47 3.09 -33.20
N ASN A 187 -21.33 4.15 -32.38
CA ASN A 187 -20.26 4.30 -31.41
C ASN A 187 -20.66 3.90 -29.98
N GLY A 188 -21.90 3.55 -29.73
CA GLY A 188 -22.36 3.14 -28.41
C GLY A 188 -23.54 3.95 -27.88
N VAL A 189 -23.80 3.81 -26.58
CA VAL A 189 -24.84 4.55 -25.86
C VAL A 189 -24.15 5.62 -25.02
N PRO A 190 -24.37 6.91 -25.27
CA PRO A 190 -23.76 7.98 -24.48
C PRO A 190 -24.11 7.86 -23.00
N ARG A 191 -23.09 7.89 -22.18
CA ARG A 191 -23.24 7.87 -20.71
C ARG A 191 -22.14 8.63 -20.02
N GLU A 192 -22.35 8.99 -18.76
CA GLU A 192 -21.30 9.46 -17.88
C GLU A 192 -20.35 8.32 -17.52
N ASP A 193 -19.05 8.56 -17.59
CA ASP A 193 -17.98 7.66 -17.19
C ASP A 193 -16.84 8.45 -16.54
N GLY A 194 -15.73 7.80 -16.25
CA GLY A 194 -14.49 8.39 -15.76
C GLY A 194 -13.39 7.35 -15.68
N PHE A 195 -12.20 7.84 -15.35
CA PHE A 195 -11.05 6.97 -15.13
C PHE A 195 -10.60 7.07 -13.68
N ASP A 196 -10.28 5.93 -13.10
CA ASP A 196 -9.51 5.84 -11.87
C ASP A 196 -8.03 5.61 -12.21
N ILE A 197 -7.12 6.00 -11.34
CA ILE A 197 -5.72 5.56 -11.49
C ILE A 197 -5.65 4.04 -11.25
N THR A 198 -4.80 3.33 -11.99
CA THR A 198 -4.74 1.85 -11.95
C THR A 198 -4.61 1.30 -10.52
N VAL A 199 -3.86 1.96 -9.66
CA VAL A 199 -3.66 1.57 -8.25
C VAL A 199 -4.89 1.81 -7.35
N ALA A 200 -5.89 2.53 -7.83
CA ALA A 200 -7.20 2.70 -7.18
C ALA A 200 -8.25 1.72 -7.72
N SER A 201 -7.98 1.03 -8.82
CA SER A 201 -8.93 0.09 -9.43
C SER A 201 -9.21 -1.12 -8.53
N GLU A 202 -10.43 -1.66 -8.62
CA GLU A 202 -10.77 -2.90 -7.91
C GLU A 202 -9.95 -4.09 -8.41
N ILE A 203 -9.51 -4.11 -9.70
CA ILE A 203 -8.64 -5.17 -10.23
C ILE A 203 -7.31 -5.22 -9.49
N MET A 204 -6.71 -4.08 -9.17
CA MET A 204 -5.49 -4.02 -8.36
C MET A 204 -5.71 -4.65 -6.98
N ALA A 205 -6.80 -4.30 -6.30
CA ALA A 205 -7.13 -4.86 -4.99
C ALA A 205 -7.43 -6.38 -5.07
N VAL A 206 -8.14 -6.82 -6.10
CA VAL A 206 -8.44 -8.24 -6.37
C VAL A 206 -7.14 -9.04 -6.59
N LEU A 207 -6.22 -8.54 -7.42
CA LEU A 207 -4.93 -9.20 -7.66
C LEU A 207 -4.11 -9.31 -6.38
N CYS A 208 -4.05 -8.24 -5.59
CA CYS A 208 -3.27 -8.21 -4.34
C CYS A 208 -3.84 -9.12 -3.24
N LEU A 209 -5.16 -9.37 -3.24
CA LEU A 209 -5.82 -10.25 -2.27
C LEU A 209 -6.06 -11.67 -2.79
N ALA A 210 -5.73 -11.95 -4.05
CA ALA A 210 -5.80 -13.29 -4.62
C ALA A 210 -4.70 -14.21 -4.04
N GLU A 211 -5.06 -15.48 -3.85
CA GLU A 211 -4.18 -16.51 -3.29
C GLU A 211 -3.81 -17.60 -4.32
N SER A 212 -4.55 -17.65 -5.42
CA SER A 212 -4.37 -18.61 -6.52
C SER A 212 -5.14 -18.15 -7.74
N MET A 213 -4.91 -18.76 -8.90
CA MET A 213 -5.69 -18.50 -10.12
C MET A 213 -7.20 -18.81 -9.93
N ALA A 214 -7.54 -19.87 -9.21
CA ALA A 214 -8.94 -20.18 -8.92
C ALA A 214 -9.59 -19.10 -8.03
N ASN A 215 -8.87 -18.63 -7.00
CA ASN A 215 -9.32 -17.55 -6.13
C ASN A 215 -9.41 -16.22 -6.90
N LEU A 216 -8.44 -15.90 -7.78
CA LEU A 216 -8.50 -14.74 -8.68
C LEU A 216 -9.78 -14.74 -9.51
N LYS A 217 -10.09 -15.86 -10.21
CA LYS A 217 -11.32 -16.01 -11.01
C LYS A 217 -12.59 -15.86 -10.17
N ALA A 218 -12.61 -16.43 -8.97
CA ALA A 218 -13.73 -16.30 -8.05
C ALA A 218 -13.97 -14.83 -7.64
N ARG A 219 -12.90 -14.10 -7.34
CA ARG A 219 -12.93 -12.66 -7.00
C ARG A 219 -13.37 -11.81 -8.20
N LEU A 220 -12.74 -11.98 -9.36
CA LEU A 220 -13.12 -11.27 -10.58
C LEU A 220 -14.60 -11.46 -10.91
N GLY A 221 -15.14 -12.68 -10.73
CA GLY A 221 -16.55 -12.98 -10.99
C GLY A 221 -17.54 -12.27 -10.07
N ARG A 222 -17.12 -11.78 -8.90
CA ARG A 222 -17.97 -11.03 -7.96
C ARG A 222 -17.95 -9.52 -8.18
N ILE A 223 -17.05 -8.98 -9.01
CA ILE A 223 -16.96 -7.55 -9.28
C ILE A 223 -18.32 -7.05 -9.73
N LEU A 224 -18.85 -6.04 -9.04
CA LEU A 224 -20.11 -5.37 -9.35
C LEU A 224 -19.87 -4.30 -10.41
N VAL A 225 -20.54 -4.42 -11.56
CA VAL A 225 -20.37 -3.47 -12.67
C VAL A 225 -21.51 -2.46 -12.80
N GLY A 226 -22.65 -2.72 -12.18
CA GLY A 226 -23.82 -1.84 -12.20
C GLY A 226 -25.08 -2.57 -11.77
N TYR A 227 -26.23 -1.98 -12.09
CA TYR A 227 -27.54 -2.52 -11.73
C TYR A 227 -28.46 -2.53 -12.95
N THR A 228 -29.42 -3.46 -12.96
CA THR A 228 -30.50 -3.51 -13.93
C THR A 228 -31.56 -2.43 -13.66
N TYR A 229 -32.46 -2.19 -14.59
CA TYR A 229 -33.59 -1.25 -14.42
C TYR A 229 -34.48 -1.58 -13.22
N ASP A 230 -34.61 -2.88 -12.87
CA ASP A 230 -35.35 -3.37 -11.69
C ASP A 230 -34.50 -3.45 -10.42
N GLY A 231 -33.26 -2.96 -10.47
CA GLY A 231 -32.39 -2.80 -9.30
C GLY A 231 -31.54 -4.01 -8.90
N ARG A 232 -31.52 -5.09 -9.69
CA ARG A 232 -30.67 -6.25 -9.42
C ARG A 232 -29.20 -5.94 -9.74
N PRO A 233 -28.23 -6.39 -8.92
CA PRO A 233 -26.81 -6.21 -9.22
C PRO A 233 -26.40 -7.04 -10.44
N VAL A 234 -25.50 -6.48 -11.25
CA VAL A 234 -24.86 -7.15 -12.40
C VAL A 234 -23.37 -7.26 -12.14
N THR A 235 -22.80 -8.44 -12.38
CA THR A 235 -21.41 -8.74 -12.07
C THR A 235 -20.60 -9.01 -13.35
N ALA A 236 -19.27 -9.03 -13.22
CA ALA A 236 -18.37 -9.44 -14.31
C ALA A 236 -18.63 -10.90 -14.76
N ARG A 237 -19.17 -11.75 -13.87
CA ARG A 237 -19.60 -13.12 -14.23
C ARG A 237 -20.78 -13.11 -15.17
N ASP A 238 -21.77 -12.25 -14.95
CA ASP A 238 -22.96 -12.13 -15.80
C ASP A 238 -22.58 -11.68 -17.21
N LEU A 239 -21.56 -10.83 -17.34
CA LEU A 239 -20.96 -10.41 -18.60
C LEU A 239 -20.04 -11.46 -19.23
N LYS A 240 -19.77 -12.60 -18.55
CA LYS A 240 -18.86 -13.67 -18.99
C LYS A 240 -17.42 -13.20 -19.22
N ALA A 241 -16.98 -12.12 -18.52
CA ALA A 241 -15.67 -11.51 -18.70
C ALA A 241 -14.53 -12.23 -17.96
N VAL A 242 -14.84 -13.04 -16.94
CA VAL A 242 -13.89 -13.60 -15.97
C VAL A 242 -12.73 -14.34 -16.62
N GLY A 243 -13.01 -15.18 -17.62
CA GLY A 243 -11.98 -15.99 -18.28
C GLY A 243 -10.94 -15.14 -19.00
N ALA A 244 -11.41 -14.16 -19.77
CA ALA A 244 -10.55 -13.26 -20.53
C ALA A 244 -9.74 -12.32 -19.61
N MET A 245 -10.37 -11.78 -18.55
CA MET A 245 -9.66 -10.99 -17.54
C MET A 245 -8.57 -11.82 -16.84
N ALA A 246 -8.86 -13.06 -16.45
CA ALA A 246 -7.90 -13.96 -15.83
C ALA A 246 -6.74 -14.33 -16.76
N ALA A 247 -6.99 -14.45 -18.07
CA ALA A 247 -5.97 -14.70 -19.08
C ALA A 247 -4.98 -13.52 -19.17
N LEU A 248 -5.48 -12.27 -19.16
CA LEU A 248 -4.65 -11.06 -19.11
C LEU A 248 -3.81 -10.97 -17.83
N LEU A 249 -4.35 -11.42 -16.71
CA LEU A 249 -3.71 -11.35 -15.39
C LEU A 249 -2.85 -12.57 -15.05
N ARG A 250 -2.71 -13.55 -15.97
CA ARG A 250 -2.03 -14.83 -15.70
C ARG A 250 -0.61 -14.65 -15.16
N ASP A 251 0.17 -13.84 -15.84
CA ASP A 251 1.57 -13.63 -15.47
C ASP A 251 1.72 -12.54 -14.38
N ALA A 252 0.82 -11.54 -14.39
CA ALA A 252 0.74 -10.53 -13.36
C ALA A 252 0.39 -11.10 -11.97
N LEU A 253 -0.19 -12.29 -11.87
CA LEU A 253 -0.49 -12.95 -10.58
C LEU A 253 0.78 -13.49 -9.88
N LYS A 254 1.86 -13.72 -10.61
CA LYS A 254 3.13 -14.21 -10.07
C LYS A 254 3.90 -13.04 -9.43
N PRO A 255 4.38 -13.14 -8.19
CA PRO A 255 5.23 -12.12 -7.58
C PRO A 255 6.52 -11.88 -8.37
N ASN A 256 6.98 -10.63 -8.41
CA ASN A 256 8.27 -10.27 -8.96
C ASN A 256 9.36 -10.45 -7.92
N LEU A 257 10.50 -11.02 -8.31
CA LEU A 257 11.71 -11.13 -7.52
C LEU A 257 12.77 -10.17 -8.07
N VAL A 258 13.34 -9.37 -7.18
CA VAL A 258 14.50 -8.50 -7.38
C VAL A 258 15.42 -8.58 -6.16
N GLN A 259 16.33 -7.65 -6.01
CA GLN A 259 17.28 -7.60 -4.90
C GLN A 259 17.42 -6.20 -4.32
N THR A 260 17.89 -6.11 -3.07
CA THR A 260 18.38 -4.84 -2.51
C THR A 260 19.81 -4.56 -3.00
N LEU A 261 20.33 -3.36 -2.71
CA LEU A 261 21.74 -3.03 -2.98
C LEU A 261 22.73 -4.02 -2.32
N GLU A 262 22.36 -4.63 -1.18
CA GLU A 262 23.17 -5.62 -0.47
C GLU A 262 22.87 -7.08 -0.90
N GLY A 263 21.99 -7.29 -1.88
CA GLY A 263 21.65 -8.62 -2.40
C GLY A 263 20.61 -9.38 -1.57
N THR A 264 19.86 -8.71 -0.70
CA THR A 264 18.71 -9.32 -0.03
C THR A 264 17.58 -9.53 -1.04
N PRO A 265 16.95 -10.73 -1.09
CA PRO A 265 15.81 -10.96 -1.97
C PRO A 265 14.63 -10.06 -1.65
N ALA A 266 14.03 -9.48 -2.69
CA ALA A 266 12.88 -8.59 -2.58
C ALA A 266 11.74 -9.06 -3.49
N PHE A 267 10.57 -9.33 -2.90
CA PHE A 267 9.35 -9.66 -3.62
C PHE A 267 8.52 -8.38 -3.80
N VAL A 268 8.51 -7.82 -5.01
CA VAL A 268 7.78 -6.59 -5.34
C VAL A 268 6.54 -6.95 -6.14
N HIS A 269 5.33 -6.68 -5.62
CA HIS A 269 4.12 -7.14 -6.29
C HIS A 269 2.87 -6.38 -5.87
N GLY A 270 2.20 -5.76 -6.84
CA GLY A 270 1.00 -4.96 -6.66
C GLY A 270 1.23 -3.68 -5.84
N GLY A 271 0.38 -2.68 -6.02
CA GLY A 271 0.59 -1.37 -5.42
C GLY A 271 -0.69 -0.59 -5.10
N PRO A 272 -1.70 -1.17 -4.42
CA PRO A 272 -2.95 -0.46 -4.14
C PRO A 272 -2.70 0.73 -3.22
N PHE A 273 -3.40 1.85 -3.45
CA PHE A 273 -3.32 3.03 -2.60
C PHE A 273 -3.93 2.78 -1.22
N ALA A 274 -3.27 3.27 -0.16
CA ALA A 274 -3.70 3.05 1.21
C ALA A 274 -4.81 4.00 1.69
N ASN A 275 -5.07 5.09 0.97
CA ASN A 275 -6.16 6.03 1.29
C ASN A 275 -7.49 5.66 0.63
N ILE A 276 -7.54 4.69 -0.28
CA ILE A 276 -8.74 4.24 -1.01
C ILE A 276 -8.90 2.73 -1.04
N ALA A 277 -7.81 1.97 -0.88
CA ALA A 277 -7.77 0.51 -0.87
C ALA A 277 -6.94 0.03 0.33
N HIS A 278 -6.58 -1.24 0.38
CA HIS A 278 -5.89 -1.83 1.53
C HIS A 278 -4.39 -1.47 1.65
N GLY A 279 -3.80 -0.79 0.66
CA GLY A 279 -2.53 -0.07 0.79
C GLY A 279 -1.27 -0.89 1.10
N CYS A 280 -1.24 -2.16 0.74
CA CYS A 280 -0.08 -3.04 0.95
C CYS A 280 0.11 -3.99 -0.24
N ASN A 281 1.29 -4.58 -0.35
CA ASN A 281 1.61 -5.53 -1.41
C ASN A 281 0.70 -6.76 -1.40
N SER A 282 0.85 -7.64 -2.38
CA SER A 282 0.00 -8.81 -2.52
C SER A 282 0.15 -9.81 -1.36
N VAL A 283 -0.89 -10.59 -1.13
CA VAL A 283 -0.86 -11.77 -0.24
C VAL A 283 0.20 -12.77 -0.72
N LEU A 284 0.29 -12.98 -2.03
CA LEU A 284 1.25 -13.92 -2.62
C LEU A 284 2.70 -13.53 -2.36
N ALA A 285 3.07 -12.25 -2.53
CA ALA A 285 4.43 -11.78 -2.24
C ALA A 285 4.78 -11.93 -0.74
N THR A 286 3.86 -11.56 0.15
CA THR A 286 4.07 -11.73 1.59
C THR A 286 4.21 -13.20 1.97
N ARG A 287 3.33 -14.07 1.47
CA ARG A 287 3.41 -15.51 1.73
C ARG A 287 4.68 -16.11 1.14
N MET A 288 5.13 -15.67 -0.04
CA MET A 288 6.37 -16.14 -0.65
C MET A 288 7.58 -15.82 0.23
N ALA A 289 7.68 -14.59 0.71
CA ALA A 289 8.73 -14.19 1.64
C ALA A 289 8.71 -15.01 2.94
N MET A 290 7.52 -15.17 3.55
CA MET A 290 7.34 -15.99 4.76
C MET A 290 7.66 -17.47 4.52
N HIS A 291 7.30 -18.01 3.38
CA HIS A 291 7.48 -19.42 3.05
C HIS A 291 8.96 -19.78 2.82
N ARG A 292 9.74 -18.82 2.34
CA ARG A 292 11.12 -19.05 1.92
C ARG A 292 12.17 -18.56 2.92
N CYS A 293 11.80 -17.70 3.89
CA CYS A 293 12.74 -17.10 4.85
C CYS A 293 12.26 -17.23 6.30
N ASP A 294 13.20 -17.11 7.25
CA ASP A 294 12.87 -17.03 8.68
C ASP A 294 12.12 -15.74 9.01
N TYR A 295 12.46 -14.64 8.34
CA TYR A 295 11.89 -13.32 8.57
C TYR A 295 11.43 -12.69 7.25
N ALA A 296 10.17 -12.34 7.17
CA ALA A 296 9.56 -11.58 6.08
C ALA A 296 9.26 -10.16 6.55
N VAL A 297 9.95 -9.17 6.00
CA VAL A 297 9.73 -7.75 6.30
C VAL A 297 8.79 -7.18 5.25
N THR A 298 7.72 -6.52 5.67
CA THR A 298 6.77 -5.88 4.75
C THR A 298 6.35 -4.52 5.28
N GLU A 299 5.79 -3.69 4.40
CA GLU A 299 5.28 -2.37 4.78
C GLU A 299 3.80 -2.19 4.45
N ALA A 300 3.17 -1.21 5.09
CA ALA A 300 1.85 -0.70 4.74
C ALA A 300 1.92 0.80 4.45
N GLY A 301 1.10 1.29 3.51
CA GLY A 301 1.16 2.68 3.03
C GLY A 301 0.74 3.70 4.09
N PHE A 302 1.34 4.89 4.08
CA PHE A 302 1.06 5.98 5.01
C PHE A 302 1.30 5.63 6.50
N GLY A 303 0.52 6.20 7.41
CA GLY A 303 0.61 5.97 8.84
C GLY A 303 -0.08 4.70 9.32
N ALA A 304 0.13 4.36 10.60
CA ALA A 304 -0.48 3.17 11.18
C ALA A 304 -2.01 3.24 11.24
N ASP A 305 -2.56 4.43 11.27
CA ASP A 305 -4.01 4.68 11.21
C ASP A 305 -4.66 4.31 9.88
N LEU A 306 -3.91 4.33 8.78
CA LEU A 306 -4.41 3.99 7.45
C LEU A 306 -3.87 2.66 6.94
N GLY A 307 -2.56 2.61 6.69
CA GLY A 307 -1.96 1.44 6.06
C GLY A 307 -1.89 0.24 6.97
N ALA A 308 -1.41 0.39 8.22
CA ALA A 308 -1.33 -0.75 9.13
C ALA A 308 -2.72 -1.24 9.55
N GLU A 309 -3.68 -0.35 9.80
CA GLU A 309 -5.07 -0.74 10.06
C GLU A 309 -5.60 -1.66 8.97
N LYS A 310 -5.50 -1.25 7.69
CA LYS A 310 -5.99 -2.04 6.55
C LYS A 310 -5.17 -3.30 6.29
N PHE A 311 -3.87 -3.26 6.53
CA PHE A 311 -3.04 -4.46 6.51
C PHE A 311 -3.54 -5.49 7.52
N LEU A 312 -3.87 -5.06 8.74
CA LEU A 312 -4.30 -5.93 9.83
C LEU A 312 -5.77 -6.34 9.65
N ASP A 313 -6.70 -5.39 9.54
CA ASP A 313 -8.14 -5.67 9.51
C ASP A 313 -8.67 -6.18 8.16
N ILE A 314 -7.96 -5.94 7.06
CA ILE A 314 -8.36 -6.42 5.73
C ILE A 314 -7.44 -7.54 5.26
N LYS A 315 -6.15 -7.26 4.97
CA LYS A 315 -5.24 -8.24 4.36
C LYS A 315 -4.98 -9.43 5.28
N CYS A 316 -4.57 -9.18 6.53
CA CYS A 316 -4.30 -10.26 7.48
C CYS A 316 -5.55 -11.09 7.76
N ARG A 317 -6.71 -10.44 7.92
CA ARG A 317 -7.98 -11.12 8.14
C ARG A 317 -8.37 -12.02 6.97
N LEU A 318 -8.33 -11.50 5.74
CA LEU A 318 -8.74 -12.25 4.55
C LEU A 318 -7.75 -13.37 4.17
N ALA A 319 -6.46 -13.20 4.48
CA ALA A 319 -5.42 -14.14 4.13
C ALA A 319 -4.97 -15.05 5.31
N GLY A 320 -5.56 -14.90 6.49
CA GLY A 320 -5.14 -15.67 7.67
C GLY A 320 -3.72 -15.37 8.15
N LEU A 321 -3.19 -14.16 7.85
CA LEU A 321 -1.85 -13.76 8.26
C LEU A 321 -1.87 -13.22 9.70
N ARG A 322 -0.76 -13.45 10.43
CA ARG A 322 -0.56 -12.92 11.78
C ARG A 322 0.84 -12.35 11.89
N PRO A 323 1.01 -11.01 11.99
CA PRO A 323 2.31 -10.40 12.21
C PRO A 323 2.88 -10.79 13.58
N ASP A 324 4.22 -10.97 13.63
CA ASP A 324 4.94 -11.31 14.86
C ASP A 324 5.43 -10.04 15.59
N ALA A 325 5.78 -8.99 14.85
CA ALA A 325 6.23 -7.72 15.39
C ALA A 325 5.89 -6.57 14.46
N ALA A 326 5.88 -5.35 15.00
CA ALA A 326 5.74 -4.14 14.22
C ALA A 326 6.86 -3.13 14.50
N VAL A 327 7.24 -2.37 13.47
CA VAL A 327 8.16 -1.23 13.56
C VAL A 327 7.39 0.04 13.22
N VAL A 328 7.37 1.00 14.13
CA VAL A 328 6.76 2.32 13.92
C VAL A 328 7.88 3.31 13.59
N VAL A 329 7.96 3.72 12.33
CA VAL A 329 8.99 4.65 11.85
C VAL A 329 8.57 6.09 12.13
N ALA A 330 9.49 6.90 12.64
CA ALA A 330 9.33 8.33 12.82
C ALA A 330 10.62 9.07 12.45
N THR A 331 10.50 10.36 12.15
CA THR A 331 11.63 11.28 12.03
C THR A 331 11.43 12.46 12.98
N VAL A 332 12.52 13.01 13.52
CA VAL A 332 12.49 14.23 14.32
C VAL A 332 11.82 15.36 13.52
N ARG A 333 12.16 15.49 12.24
CA ARG A 333 11.60 16.51 11.33
C ARG A 333 10.09 16.42 11.21
N ALA A 334 9.55 15.22 10.94
CA ALA A 334 8.10 15.03 10.82
C ALA A 334 7.38 15.32 12.14
N LEU A 335 7.95 14.91 13.27
CA LEU A 335 7.38 15.22 14.58
C LEU A 335 7.41 16.72 14.91
N LYS A 336 8.49 17.44 14.60
CA LYS A 336 8.52 18.91 14.74
C LYS A 336 7.46 19.59 13.87
N MET A 337 7.22 19.08 12.66
CA MET A 337 6.16 19.59 11.79
C MET A 337 4.75 19.32 12.38
N HIS A 338 4.51 18.14 12.95
CA HIS A 338 3.30 17.87 13.73
C HIS A 338 3.16 18.76 14.96
N GLY A 339 4.25 19.25 15.50
CA GLY A 339 4.30 20.27 16.57
C GLY A 339 4.13 21.71 16.11
N GLY A 340 3.88 21.93 14.80
CA GLY A 340 3.57 23.22 14.21
C GLY A 340 4.77 23.98 13.63
N LEU A 341 5.95 23.33 13.49
CA LEU A 341 7.12 23.97 12.88
C LEU A 341 7.00 23.97 11.35
N ALA A 342 7.40 25.05 10.70
CA ALA A 342 7.34 25.16 9.25
C ALA A 342 8.44 24.30 8.56
N LEU A 343 8.19 23.88 7.32
CA LEU A 343 9.07 22.95 6.58
C LEU A 343 10.52 23.48 6.42
N ASN A 344 10.69 24.80 6.25
CA ASN A 344 11.98 25.44 6.10
C ASN A 344 12.77 25.60 7.41
N GLU A 345 12.14 25.33 8.56
CA GLU A 345 12.75 25.48 9.91
C GLU A 345 13.13 24.13 10.53
N LEU A 346 12.78 23.01 9.90
CA LEU A 346 12.96 21.66 10.45
C LEU A 346 14.42 21.25 10.70
N GLY A 347 15.39 21.93 10.11
CA GLY A 347 16.82 21.70 10.31
C GLY A 347 17.39 22.26 11.62
N THR A 348 16.64 23.09 12.35
CA THR A 348 17.06 23.70 13.62
C THR A 348 16.52 22.90 14.80
N GLU A 349 17.30 22.76 15.88
CA GLU A 349 16.84 22.13 17.11
C GLU A 349 15.64 22.91 17.69
N ASP A 350 14.54 22.19 17.95
CA ASP A 350 13.36 22.73 18.63
C ASP A 350 12.70 21.63 19.47
N LEU A 351 13.07 21.57 20.74
CA LEU A 351 12.54 20.60 21.69
C LEU A 351 11.06 20.85 22.03
N ASP A 352 10.60 22.10 21.97
CA ASP A 352 9.22 22.43 22.30
C ASP A 352 8.28 22.03 21.14
N ALA A 353 8.65 22.30 19.89
CA ALA A 353 7.92 21.80 18.73
C ALA A 353 7.91 20.27 18.72
N LEU A 354 9.07 19.64 18.98
CA LEU A 354 9.17 18.18 19.08
C LEU A 354 8.23 17.64 20.17
N ARG A 355 8.22 18.21 21.37
CA ARG A 355 7.35 17.81 22.47
C ARG A 355 5.87 17.92 22.13
N ARG A 356 5.47 18.96 21.39
CA ARG A 356 4.09 19.12 20.89
C ARG A 356 3.73 18.08 19.82
N GLY A 357 4.69 17.62 19.02
CA GLY A 357 4.44 16.65 17.93
C GLY A 357 4.50 15.20 18.36
N VAL A 358 5.24 14.86 19.42
CA VAL A 358 5.39 13.49 19.94
C VAL A 358 4.05 12.78 20.20
N PRO A 359 2.96 13.43 20.66
CA PRO A 359 1.67 12.78 20.82
C PRO A 359 1.17 12.02 19.58
N ASN A 360 1.54 12.45 18.35
CA ASN A 360 1.24 11.70 17.12
C ASN A 360 1.93 10.34 17.12
N LEU A 361 3.23 10.29 17.43
CA LEU A 361 3.98 9.02 17.53
C LEU A 361 3.39 8.12 18.62
N LEU A 362 3.13 8.67 19.81
CA LEU A 362 2.57 7.89 20.92
C LEU A 362 1.18 7.33 20.61
N HIS A 363 0.37 8.06 19.82
CA HIS A 363 -0.91 7.57 19.32
C HIS A 363 -0.73 6.33 18.42
N HIS A 364 0.16 6.39 17.44
CA HIS A 364 0.44 5.26 16.54
C HIS A 364 1.01 4.05 17.28
N VAL A 365 1.87 4.27 18.26
CA VAL A 365 2.41 3.21 19.13
C VAL A 365 1.28 2.53 19.93
N ARG A 366 0.38 3.32 20.56
CA ARG A 366 -0.80 2.78 21.26
C ARG A 366 -1.73 2.02 20.32
N CYS A 367 -1.94 2.53 19.11
CA CYS A 367 -2.75 1.85 18.11
C CYS A 367 -2.19 0.44 17.82
N ILE A 368 -0.91 0.30 17.54
CA ILE A 368 -0.29 -1.00 17.26
C ILE A 368 -0.29 -1.91 18.48
N ARG A 369 0.10 -1.40 19.66
CA ARG A 369 0.25 -2.20 20.86
C ARG A 369 -1.08 -2.51 21.54
N ASP A 370 -1.90 -1.47 21.77
CA ASP A 370 -3.08 -1.58 22.64
C ASP A 370 -4.33 -1.98 21.85
N THR A 371 -4.51 -1.49 20.61
CA THR A 371 -5.64 -1.87 19.75
C THR A 371 -5.39 -3.22 19.09
N PHE A 372 -4.26 -3.39 18.42
CA PHE A 372 -3.97 -4.61 17.67
C PHE A 372 -3.20 -5.68 18.46
N GLY A 373 -2.66 -5.36 19.63
CA GLY A 373 -1.99 -6.32 20.51
C GLY A 373 -0.63 -6.80 20.01
N LEU A 374 0.02 -6.03 19.11
CA LEU A 374 1.31 -6.39 18.52
C LEU A 374 2.48 -5.83 19.32
N PRO A 375 3.53 -6.64 19.60
CA PRO A 375 4.77 -6.11 20.13
C PRO A 375 5.40 -5.18 19.09
N CYS A 376 5.90 -4.01 19.54
CA CYS A 376 6.43 -3.02 18.62
C CYS A 376 7.66 -2.29 19.16
N VAL A 377 8.44 -1.73 18.23
CA VAL A 377 9.58 -0.86 18.47
C VAL A 377 9.41 0.42 17.64
N VAL A 378 9.90 1.54 18.18
CA VAL A 378 10.01 2.80 17.44
C VAL A 378 11.37 2.87 16.77
N ALA A 379 11.38 3.06 15.45
CA ALA A 379 12.59 3.31 14.67
C ALA A 379 12.67 4.80 14.34
N ILE A 380 13.67 5.51 14.85
CA ILE A 380 13.96 6.88 14.44
C ILE A 380 14.87 6.84 13.22
N ASN A 381 14.32 7.18 12.06
CA ASN A 381 15.10 7.39 10.84
C ASN A 381 15.85 8.71 10.99
N ARG A 382 17.14 8.61 11.37
CA ARG A 382 17.98 9.74 11.77
C ARG A 382 18.46 10.53 10.57
N PHE A 383 18.28 11.85 10.63
CA PHE A 383 18.87 12.81 9.71
C PHE A 383 20.14 13.47 10.32
N PRO A 384 21.08 13.95 9.49
CA PRO A 384 22.29 14.64 9.98
C PRO A 384 22.02 15.87 10.83
N THR A 385 20.85 16.49 10.68
CA THR A 385 20.42 17.68 11.43
C THR A 385 19.79 17.36 12.78
N ASP A 386 19.49 16.09 13.08
CA ASP A 386 18.86 15.69 14.33
C ASP A 386 19.87 15.74 15.46
N THR A 387 19.53 16.44 16.55
CA THR A 387 20.42 16.59 17.69
C THR A 387 20.27 15.45 18.70
N ASP A 388 21.33 15.20 19.48
CA ASP A 388 21.28 14.18 20.53
C ASP A 388 20.24 14.51 21.62
N ARG A 389 19.94 15.81 21.85
CA ARG A 389 18.91 16.27 22.80
C ARG A 389 17.50 15.94 22.29
N GLU A 390 17.24 16.11 20.99
CA GLU A 390 15.97 15.72 20.37
C GLU A 390 15.76 14.21 20.45
N ILE A 391 16.79 13.44 20.17
CA ILE A 391 16.76 11.97 20.26
C ILE A 391 16.56 11.49 21.70
N ALA A 392 17.24 12.11 22.68
CA ALA A 392 17.08 11.79 24.08
C ALA A 392 15.63 12.05 24.55
N LEU A 393 15.04 13.17 24.16
CA LEU A 393 13.64 13.51 24.47
C LEU A 393 12.66 12.47 23.91
N LEU A 394 12.85 12.02 22.67
CA LEU A 394 12.01 10.97 22.08
C LEU A 394 12.14 9.65 22.82
N THR A 395 13.38 9.29 23.20
CA THR A 395 13.65 8.06 23.93
C THR A 395 12.99 8.07 25.31
N GLU A 396 13.06 9.19 26.02
CA GLU A 396 12.39 9.39 27.32
C GLU A 396 10.87 9.23 27.19
N LEU A 397 10.23 9.99 26.29
CA LEU A 397 8.77 10.00 26.15
C LEU A 397 8.20 8.66 25.63
N CYS A 398 8.91 7.95 24.77
CA CYS A 398 8.52 6.60 24.37
C CYS A 398 8.75 5.59 25.49
N GLY A 399 9.81 5.78 26.30
CA GLY A 399 10.12 4.97 27.47
C GLY A 399 9.01 4.98 28.52
N GLU A 400 8.31 6.11 28.70
CA GLU A 400 7.14 6.21 29.58
C GLU A 400 5.99 5.28 29.17
N LEU A 401 5.88 4.95 27.88
CA LEU A 401 4.94 3.94 27.39
C LEU A 401 5.49 2.51 27.42
N GLY A 402 6.73 2.31 27.89
CA GLY A 402 7.40 1.01 27.87
C GLY A 402 7.76 0.52 26.46
N VAL A 403 7.87 1.42 25.47
CA VAL A 403 8.28 1.08 24.10
C VAL A 403 9.69 1.56 23.84
N ARG A 404 10.51 0.66 23.31
CA ARG A 404 11.91 0.93 23.00
C ARG A 404 12.04 1.79 21.74
N VAL A 405 12.95 2.74 21.78
CA VAL A 405 13.38 3.54 20.63
C VAL A 405 14.74 3.02 20.15
N VAL A 406 14.88 2.83 18.85
CA VAL A 406 16.13 2.45 18.20
C VAL A 406 16.43 3.42 17.07
N LEU A 407 17.65 3.92 17.00
CA LEU A 407 18.10 4.76 15.89
C LEU A 407 18.35 3.90 14.66
N SER A 408 17.98 4.41 13.50
CA SER A 408 18.22 3.82 12.18
C SER A 408 18.97 4.83 11.32
N THR A 409 20.12 4.44 10.81
CA THR A 409 20.91 5.21 9.85
C THR A 409 21.00 4.49 8.50
N VAL A 410 20.02 3.65 8.18
CA VAL A 410 20.05 2.79 6.99
C VAL A 410 20.10 3.59 5.68
N TRP A 411 19.62 4.83 5.67
CA TRP A 411 19.75 5.70 4.49
C TRP A 411 21.21 5.96 4.15
N ALA A 412 22.05 6.24 5.14
CA ALA A 412 23.46 6.57 4.97
C ALA A 412 24.37 5.33 4.97
N ASP A 413 24.04 4.31 5.79
CA ASP A 413 24.91 3.19 6.12
C ASP A 413 24.40 1.84 5.61
N GLY A 414 23.32 1.79 4.85
CA GLY A 414 22.69 0.53 4.42
C GLY A 414 22.29 -0.35 5.61
N GLY A 415 22.33 -1.66 5.43
CA GLY A 415 21.97 -2.63 6.47
C GLY A 415 22.76 -2.49 7.75
N ARG A 416 24.02 -2.02 7.68
CA ARG A 416 24.83 -1.77 8.89
C ARG A 416 24.15 -0.77 9.83
N GLY A 417 23.53 0.27 9.28
CA GLY A 417 22.81 1.28 10.06
C GLY A 417 21.53 0.76 10.73
N GLY A 418 21.09 -0.45 10.39
CA GLY A 418 19.88 -1.09 10.93
C GLY A 418 20.13 -2.25 11.89
N GLU A 419 21.37 -2.66 12.17
CA GLU A 419 21.67 -3.87 12.95
C GLU A 419 21.08 -3.84 14.37
N ALA A 420 21.08 -2.69 15.04
CA ALA A 420 20.47 -2.55 16.35
C ALA A 420 18.95 -2.76 16.30
N LEU A 421 18.30 -2.21 15.27
CA LEU A 421 16.87 -2.41 15.00
C LEU A 421 16.57 -3.88 14.70
N ALA A 422 17.39 -4.53 13.87
CA ALA A 422 17.24 -5.95 13.53
C ALA A 422 17.30 -6.86 14.76
N ARG A 423 18.26 -6.63 15.68
CA ARG A 423 18.35 -7.39 16.95
C ARG A 423 17.11 -7.20 17.82
N GLU A 424 16.60 -5.98 17.91
CA GLU A 424 15.39 -5.70 18.68
C GLU A 424 14.15 -6.35 18.06
N VAL A 425 14.01 -6.29 16.73
CA VAL A 425 12.90 -6.93 16.01
C VAL A 425 12.94 -8.45 16.18
N VAL A 426 14.12 -9.09 16.12
CA VAL A 426 14.25 -10.53 16.41
C VAL A 426 13.77 -10.84 17.83
N ARG A 427 14.17 -10.04 18.83
CA ARG A 427 13.69 -10.20 20.20
C ARG A 427 12.18 -10.06 20.33
N LEU A 428 11.57 -9.11 19.63
CA LEU A 428 10.11 -8.90 19.61
C LEU A 428 9.38 -10.07 18.97
N CYS A 429 9.90 -10.64 17.87
CA CYS A 429 9.31 -11.83 17.22
C CYS A 429 9.30 -13.08 18.11
N GLU A 430 10.08 -13.10 19.18
CA GLU A 430 10.14 -14.17 20.19
C GLU A 430 9.32 -13.84 21.45
N SER A 431 8.78 -12.60 21.55
CA SER A 431 7.96 -12.17 22.69
C SER A 431 6.52 -12.61 22.55
N GLU A 432 5.76 -12.47 23.65
CA GLU A 432 4.33 -12.74 23.65
C GLU A 432 3.58 -11.81 22.67
N ASN A 433 2.65 -12.39 21.92
CA ASN A 433 1.89 -11.71 20.87
C ASN A 433 0.39 -11.95 21.06
N HIS A 434 -0.34 -10.86 21.30
CA HIS A 434 -1.78 -10.82 21.52
C HIS A 434 -2.55 -10.25 20.32
N PHE A 435 -2.08 -10.50 19.11
CA PHE A 435 -2.68 -9.97 17.88
C PHE A 435 -4.19 -10.21 17.84
N ARG A 436 -4.94 -9.13 17.60
CA ARG A 436 -6.39 -9.09 17.44
C ARG A 436 -6.79 -8.04 16.42
N PHE A 437 -8.01 -8.12 15.94
CA PHE A 437 -8.59 -7.15 15.02
C PHE A 437 -9.26 -6.00 15.76
N ALA A 438 -9.43 -4.86 15.08
CA ALA A 438 -10.09 -3.69 15.69
C ALA A 438 -11.61 -3.86 15.86
N TYR A 439 -12.23 -4.75 15.09
CA TYR A 439 -13.68 -5.04 15.13
C TYR A 439 -13.99 -6.46 14.67
N GLU A 440 -15.20 -6.96 15.01
CA GLU A 440 -15.71 -8.24 14.53
C GLU A 440 -16.49 -8.07 13.21
N LEU A 441 -16.46 -9.11 12.34
CA LEU A 441 -17.07 -9.03 11.00
C LEU A 441 -18.61 -9.09 11.03
N ASP A 442 -19.19 -9.71 12.04
CA ASP A 442 -20.64 -9.84 12.23
C ASP A 442 -21.29 -8.59 12.84
N ALA A 443 -20.48 -7.61 13.28
CA ALA A 443 -20.98 -6.31 13.72
C ALA A 443 -21.62 -5.54 12.54
N PRO A 444 -22.66 -4.69 12.80
CA PRO A 444 -23.22 -3.79 11.79
C PRO A 444 -22.15 -2.92 11.13
N VAL A 445 -22.31 -2.55 9.86
CA VAL A 445 -21.31 -1.77 9.10
C VAL A 445 -20.97 -0.45 9.79
N GLU A 446 -21.98 0.26 10.32
CA GLU A 446 -21.78 1.53 11.04
C GLU A 446 -20.97 1.35 12.32
N GLU A 447 -21.15 0.22 13.03
CA GLU A 447 -20.38 -0.09 14.23
C GLU A 447 -18.92 -0.40 13.90
N LYS A 448 -18.64 -1.12 12.81
CA LYS A 448 -17.27 -1.36 12.31
C LYS A 448 -16.57 -0.04 11.99
N ILE A 449 -17.23 0.87 11.27
CA ILE A 449 -16.72 2.21 10.98
C ILE A 449 -16.45 2.97 12.28
N GLY A 450 -17.42 2.99 13.20
CA GLY A 450 -17.28 3.62 14.52
C GLY A 450 -16.15 3.03 15.37
N ALA A 451 -15.92 1.71 15.28
CA ALA A 451 -14.83 1.03 15.98
C ALA A 451 -13.46 1.50 15.47
N VAL A 452 -13.27 1.57 14.14
CA VAL A 452 -12.02 2.09 13.55
C VAL A 452 -11.80 3.54 13.98
N VAL A 453 -12.82 4.40 13.89
CA VAL A 453 -12.69 5.82 14.28
C VAL A 453 -12.28 5.97 15.75
N ARG A 454 -12.91 5.23 16.66
CA ARG A 454 -12.60 5.34 18.10
C ARG A 454 -11.28 4.67 18.48
N ARG A 455 -11.03 3.45 17.99
CA ARG A 455 -9.91 2.62 18.46
C ARG A 455 -8.60 2.91 17.71
N VAL A 456 -8.70 3.28 16.44
CA VAL A 456 -7.54 3.49 15.56
C VAL A 456 -7.25 4.98 15.36
N TYR A 457 -8.27 5.80 15.08
CA TYR A 457 -8.05 7.23 14.83
C TYR A 457 -8.04 8.08 16.11
N GLY A 458 -8.66 7.60 17.20
CA GLY A 458 -8.79 8.36 18.45
C GLY A 458 -9.90 9.41 18.43
N GLY A 459 -10.82 9.34 17.47
CA GLY A 459 -12.00 10.20 17.37
C GLY A 459 -13.13 9.79 18.33
N ALA A 460 -14.12 10.65 18.48
CA ALA A 460 -15.32 10.40 19.29
C ALA A 460 -16.28 9.38 18.61
N GLY A 461 -16.34 9.38 17.28
CA GLY A 461 -17.19 8.49 16.49
C GLY A 461 -17.30 8.92 15.04
N ALA A 462 -18.21 8.28 14.31
CA ALA A 462 -18.50 8.59 12.92
C ALA A 462 -19.90 9.18 12.78
N GLU A 463 -20.04 10.23 11.99
CA GLU A 463 -21.30 10.75 11.49
C GLU A 463 -21.57 10.14 10.12
N ILE A 464 -22.65 9.38 10.01
CA ILE A 464 -23.04 8.74 8.76
C ILE A 464 -24.12 9.60 8.09
N LEU A 465 -23.80 10.18 6.94
CA LEU A 465 -24.77 11.03 6.22
C LEU A 465 -25.94 10.22 5.66
N PRO A 466 -27.11 10.81 5.41
CA PRO A 466 -28.32 10.10 4.93
C PRO A 466 -28.10 9.25 3.69
N THR A 467 -27.27 9.72 2.74
CA THR A 467 -26.89 8.94 1.55
C THR A 467 -26.12 7.67 1.92
N ALA A 468 -25.13 7.79 2.82
CA ALA A 468 -24.34 6.65 3.28
C ALA A 468 -25.18 5.65 4.07
N HIS A 469 -26.09 6.11 4.95
CA HIS A 469 -27.07 5.25 5.62
C HIS A 469 -27.94 4.43 4.67
N LYS A 470 -28.41 5.07 3.59
CA LYS A 470 -29.18 4.37 2.57
C LYS A 470 -28.34 3.30 1.87
N GLN A 471 -27.13 3.65 1.45
CA GLN A 471 -26.20 2.73 0.79
C GLN A 471 -25.81 1.55 1.69
N ILE A 472 -25.54 1.78 2.98
CA ILE A 472 -25.23 0.71 3.95
C ILE A 472 -26.39 -0.29 4.01
N ARG A 473 -27.64 0.16 4.16
CA ARG A 473 -28.80 -0.72 4.19
C ARG A 473 -28.98 -1.52 2.90
N GLU A 474 -28.76 -0.89 1.74
CA GLU A 474 -28.81 -1.57 0.45
C GLU A 474 -27.72 -2.66 0.34
N LEU A 475 -26.49 -2.36 0.77
CA LEU A 475 -25.38 -3.30 0.74
C LEU A 475 -25.56 -4.46 1.75
N GLU A 476 -26.07 -4.19 2.94
CA GLU A 476 -26.42 -5.23 3.94
C GLU A 476 -27.54 -6.16 3.41
N ALA A 477 -28.57 -5.59 2.75
CA ALA A 477 -29.64 -6.37 2.13
C ALA A 477 -29.13 -7.25 0.96
N LEU A 478 -28.06 -6.84 0.29
CA LEU A 478 -27.38 -7.64 -0.74
C LEU A 478 -26.40 -8.68 -0.16
N GLY A 479 -26.26 -8.76 1.16
CA GLY A 479 -25.40 -9.73 1.85
C GLY A 479 -23.95 -9.30 2.05
N PHE A 480 -23.63 -8.02 1.82
CA PHE A 480 -22.26 -7.50 1.99
C PHE A 480 -21.97 -7.01 3.43
N GLY A 481 -22.94 -7.08 4.35
CA GLY A 481 -22.77 -6.60 5.73
C GLY A 481 -21.63 -7.28 6.50
N GLY A 482 -21.29 -8.54 6.17
CA GLY A 482 -20.19 -9.30 6.79
C GLY A 482 -18.77 -8.96 6.25
N LEU A 483 -18.63 -8.01 5.31
CA LEU A 483 -17.32 -7.62 4.79
C LEU A 483 -16.58 -6.64 5.73
N PRO A 484 -15.23 -6.66 5.74
CA PRO A 484 -14.46 -5.64 6.43
C PRO A 484 -14.66 -4.26 5.79
N VAL A 485 -14.39 -3.19 6.54
CA VAL A 485 -14.50 -1.81 6.09
C VAL A 485 -13.14 -1.22 5.77
N CYS A 486 -13.04 -0.50 4.65
CA CYS A 486 -11.90 0.29 4.24
C CYS A 486 -12.30 1.76 4.28
N ILE A 487 -11.86 2.50 5.31
CA ILE A 487 -12.16 3.93 5.40
C ILE A 487 -11.19 4.69 4.50
N ALA A 488 -11.75 5.39 3.50
CA ALA A 488 -11.03 6.26 2.60
C ALA A 488 -11.04 7.68 3.14
N LYS A 489 -9.91 8.14 3.70
CA LYS A 489 -9.72 9.46 4.28
C LYS A 489 -8.39 10.10 3.86
N THR A 490 -8.20 11.37 4.22
CA THR A 490 -6.90 12.03 4.09
C THR A 490 -5.81 11.26 4.87
N GLN A 491 -4.61 11.19 4.30
CA GLN A 491 -3.45 10.63 4.98
C GLN A 491 -2.73 11.64 5.90
N ALA A 492 -3.05 12.93 5.79
CA ALA A 492 -2.31 13.99 6.47
C ALA A 492 -2.74 14.23 7.93
N SER A 493 -3.79 13.57 8.40
CA SER A 493 -4.32 13.70 9.75
C SER A 493 -4.89 12.38 10.25
N LEU A 494 -4.99 12.22 11.56
CA LEU A 494 -5.77 11.14 12.19
C LEU A 494 -7.29 11.33 11.95
N SER A 495 -7.76 12.57 11.76
CA SER A 495 -9.14 12.89 11.38
C SER A 495 -9.34 12.86 9.86
N ASP A 496 -10.53 13.21 9.40
CA ASP A 496 -10.87 13.46 7.98
C ASP A 496 -10.60 14.93 7.56
N ASP A 497 -10.16 15.79 8.49
CA ASP A 497 -9.69 17.15 8.21
C ASP A 497 -8.16 17.20 8.15
N PRO A 498 -7.56 17.48 6.98
CA PRO A 498 -6.10 17.53 6.82
C PRO A 498 -5.42 18.68 7.58
N ALA A 499 -6.18 19.67 8.06
CA ALA A 499 -5.65 20.79 8.83
C ALA A 499 -5.38 20.42 10.30
N LEU A 500 -5.98 19.35 10.82
CA LEU A 500 -5.79 18.89 12.19
C LEU A 500 -4.51 18.07 12.32
N LEU A 501 -3.40 18.72 12.59
CA LEU A 501 -2.09 18.09 12.76
C LEU A 501 -1.91 17.44 14.15
N GLY A 502 -0.83 16.68 14.32
CA GLY A 502 -0.47 16.06 15.59
C GLY A 502 -1.40 14.89 15.96
N ALA A 503 -1.92 14.92 17.18
CA ALA A 503 -2.86 13.93 17.70
C ALA A 503 -4.18 14.59 18.12
N PRO A 504 -5.04 14.99 17.18
CA PRO A 504 -6.34 15.58 17.52
C PRO A 504 -7.20 14.57 18.28
N THR A 505 -8.05 15.06 19.18
CA THR A 505 -8.96 14.27 19.99
C THR A 505 -10.38 14.83 19.91
N GLY A 506 -11.38 13.98 20.18
CA GLY A 506 -12.78 14.42 20.25
C GLY A 506 -13.42 14.79 18.91
N PHE A 507 -12.74 14.59 17.79
CA PHE A 507 -13.28 14.81 16.45
C PHE A 507 -14.24 13.72 16.04
N THR A 508 -15.13 14.04 15.11
CA THR A 508 -16.04 13.08 14.45
C THR A 508 -15.66 12.98 12.99
N VAL A 509 -15.61 11.74 12.46
CA VAL A 509 -15.34 11.49 11.04
C VAL A 509 -16.66 11.45 10.28
N THR A 510 -16.79 12.21 9.20
CA THR A 510 -18.02 12.29 8.39
C THR A 510 -17.96 11.31 7.21
N VAL A 511 -18.80 10.29 7.23
CA VAL A 511 -18.95 9.31 6.15
C VAL A 511 -20.00 9.80 5.16
N ARG A 512 -19.58 10.13 3.93
CA ARG A 512 -20.43 10.71 2.87
C ARG A 512 -21.11 9.65 2.02
N SER A 513 -20.41 8.55 1.74
CA SER A 513 -20.94 7.44 0.95
C SER A 513 -20.23 6.14 1.31
N VAL A 514 -20.90 5.02 1.05
CA VAL A 514 -20.34 3.68 1.20
C VAL A 514 -20.58 2.90 -0.10
N THR A 515 -19.52 2.32 -0.63
CA THR A 515 -19.56 1.46 -1.82
C THR A 515 -18.97 0.09 -1.50
N VAL A 516 -19.11 -0.87 -2.41
CA VAL A 516 -18.54 -2.20 -2.26
C VAL A 516 -17.51 -2.49 -3.34
N SER A 517 -16.33 -2.96 -2.94
CA SER A 517 -15.38 -3.66 -3.80
C SER A 517 -15.63 -5.16 -3.64
N ALA A 518 -16.66 -5.66 -4.32
CA ALA A 518 -17.21 -7.00 -4.08
C ALA A 518 -16.25 -8.13 -4.47
N GLY A 519 -15.45 -7.92 -5.51
CA GLY A 519 -14.38 -8.82 -5.94
C GLY A 519 -13.23 -8.85 -4.94
N ALA A 520 -12.81 -7.67 -4.48
CA ALA A 520 -11.77 -7.54 -3.45
C ALA A 520 -12.24 -8.04 -2.08
N GLY A 521 -13.54 -7.89 -1.77
CA GLY A 521 -14.15 -8.39 -0.55
C GLY A 521 -14.04 -7.42 0.62
N PHE A 522 -14.27 -6.13 0.41
CA PHE A 522 -14.40 -5.11 1.47
C PHE A 522 -15.35 -3.98 1.05
N LEU A 523 -15.87 -3.27 2.04
CA LEU A 523 -16.65 -2.05 1.85
C LEU A 523 -15.72 -0.84 1.89
N VAL A 524 -16.00 0.17 1.06
CA VAL A 524 -15.26 1.43 1.04
C VAL A 524 -16.13 2.55 1.59
N ALA A 525 -15.79 3.07 2.76
CA ALA A 525 -16.44 4.22 3.40
C ALA A 525 -15.68 5.50 3.04
N LEU A 526 -16.27 6.35 2.22
CA LEU A 526 -15.67 7.60 1.76
C LEU A 526 -15.92 8.71 2.76
N THR A 527 -14.84 9.34 3.22
CA THR A 527 -14.85 10.54 4.05
C THR A 527 -14.16 11.68 3.31
N GLY A 528 -14.51 12.91 3.54
CA GLY A 528 -13.85 14.04 2.89
C GLY A 528 -13.82 13.97 1.35
N ASN A 529 -12.85 14.63 0.72
CA ASN A 529 -12.64 14.67 -0.72
C ASN A 529 -11.48 13.75 -1.12
N VAL A 530 -11.70 12.43 -1.08
CA VAL A 530 -10.72 11.46 -1.56
C VAL A 530 -10.91 11.24 -3.06
N LEU A 531 -9.85 11.44 -3.82
CA LEU A 531 -9.87 11.34 -5.28
C LEU A 531 -9.23 10.02 -5.73
N THR A 532 -9.96 9.27 -6.55
CA THR A 532 -9.48 8.04 -7.19
C THR A 532 -8.66 8.29 -8.45
N MET A 533 -8.66 9.54 -8.94
CA MET A 533 -7.81 10.02 -10.02
C MET A 533 -7.08 11.29 -9.56
N PRO A 534 -5.82 11.20 -9.12
CA PRO A 534 -4.98 12.35 -8.80
C PRO A 534 -4.75 13.23 -10.04
N GLY A 535 -4.31 14.47 -9.84
CA GLY A 535 -3.83 15.33 -10.91
C GLY A 535 -2.33 15.56 -10.79
N LEU A 536 -1.66 15.84 -11.89
CA LEU A 536 -0.29 16.32 -11.88
C LEU A 536 -0.19 17.63 -11.06
N PRO A 537 0.88 17.82 -10.28
CA PRO A 537 1.14 19.07 -9.57
C PRO A 537 1.47 20.20 -10.56
N ARG A 538 1.65 21.42 -10.03
CA ARG A 538 2.02 22.59 -10.86
C ARG A 538 3.35 22.40 -11.58
N VAL A 539 4.33 21.77 -10.92
CA VAL A 539 5.61 21.35 -11.49
C VAL A 539 5.70 19.85 -11.26
N PRO A 540 5.40 19.03 -12.25
CA PRO A 540 5.51 17.58 -12.15
C PRO A 540 6.96 17.10 -12.23
N ALA A 541 7.28 15.98 -11.62
CA ALA A 541 8.60 15.35 -11.70
C ALA A 541 8.99 15.03 -13.16
N ALA A 542 8.00 14.78 -14.01
CA ALA A 542 8.19 14.55 -15.45
C ALA A 542 8.98 15.65 -16.18
N GLU A 543 9.02 16.89 -15.66
CA GLU A 543 9.80 17.98 -16.27
C GLU A 543 11.32 17.78 -16.13
N ASN A 544 11.75 16.94 -15.18
CA ASN A 544 13.17 16.70 -14.88
C ASN A 544 13.64 15.31 -15.30
N ILE A 545 12.73 14.41 -15.67
CA ILE A 545 13.07 13.04 -16.09
C ILE A 545 13.46 13.08 -17.55
N ASP A 546 14.64 12.53 -17.87
CA ASP A 546 15.16 12.46 -19.23
C ASP A 546 15.93 11.14 -19.46
N VAL A 547 16.27 10.87 -20.71
CA VAL A 547 17.09 9.74 -21.14
C VAL A 547 18.17 10.24 -22.07
N ASP A 548 19.43 9.91 -21.78
CA ASP A 548 20.55 10.29 -22.62
C ASP A 548 20.71 9.41 -23.88
N ASP A 549 21.63 9.75 -24.76
CA ASP A 549 21.88 9.03 -26.02
C ASP A 549 22.34 7.57 -25.81
N ASP A 550 22.85 7.24 -24.63
CA ASP A 550 23.27 5.89 -24.25
C ASP A 550 22.10 5.10 -23.59
N GLY A 551 20.92 5.71 -23.48
CA GLY A 551 19.73 5.12 -22.87
C GLY A 551 19.71 5.16 -21.34
N ARG A 552 20.58 5.95 -20.71
CA ARG A 552 20.62 6.11 -19.27
C ARG A 552 19.56 7.11 -18.80
N ILE A 553 18.74 6.69 -17.85
CA ILE A 553 17.72 7.56 -17.24
C ILE A 553 18.37 8.57 -16.29
N THR A 554 17.86 9.80 -16.30
CA THR A 554 18.25 10.88 -15.39
C THR A 554 17.02 11.53 -14.78
N GLY A 555 17.18 12.21 -13.65
CA GLY A 555 16.12 12.98 -13.00
C GLY A 555 15.01 12.15 -12.36
N LEU A 556 15.15 10.84 -12.26
CA LEU A 556 14.12 9.95 -11.71
C LEU A 556 14.04 10.01 -10.17
N PHE A 557 14.83 10.73 -9.47
CA PHE A 557 14.80 11.03 -8.01
C PHE A 557 16.19 11.44 -7.49
#